data_79a160433e26c3a11366fc44b9893f12
#
_entry.id   79a160433e26c3a11366fc44b9893f12
#
_cell.length_a   1.000
_cell.length_b   1.000
_cell.length_c   1.000
_cell.angle_alpha   90.00
_cell.angle_beta   90.00
_cell.angle_gamma   90.00
#
_symmetry.space_group_name_H-M   'P 1'
#
loop_
_entity.id
_entity.type
_entity.pdbx_description
1 polymer ?
#
loop_
_entity_poly.entity_id
_entity_poly.type
_entity_poly.pdbx_seq_one_letter_code
_entity_poly.pdbx_strand_id
1 'polypeptide(L)'
;MAVEVAAPRRRFTRKEYYRMAEVGILGERDRVELIRGEIVEMSPPGRHHRAFVNNLNRLLSRGLPEHAVVSVQNPLPLSDDTEPQPDIAVLRSREVSYREREARAEDAW
;
A
#
# COMPACT_ATOMS: atom_id res chain seq x y z
N MET A 1 16.29 21.89 -21.82
CA MET A 1 15.47 22.77 -20.97
C MET A 1 14.15 22.07 -20.63
N ALA A 2 13.86 21.94 -19.38
CA ALA A 2 12.59 21.37 -18.97
C ALA A 2 11.47 22.39 -19.17
N VAL A 3 10.39 21.96 -19.80
CA VAL A 3 9.17 22.76 -19.92
C VAL A 3 8.26 22.34 -18.79
N GLU A 4 7.98 23.27 -17.91
CA GLU A 4 7.02 23.02 -16.83
C GLU A 4 5.59 22.96 -17.42
N VAL A 5 4.90 21.88 -17.13
CA VAL A 5 3.52 21.71 -17.59
C VAL A 5 2.60 22.47 -16.66
N ALA A 6 2.01 23.54 -17.15
CA ALA A 6 1.09 24.38 -16.38
C ALA A 6 -0.32 23.79 -16.29
N ALA A 7 -0.64 22.81 -17.13
CA ALA A 7 -1.95 22.17 -17.13
C ALA A 7 -2.14 21.26 -15.90
N PRO A 8 -3.36 21.12 -15.37
CA PRO A 8 -3.61 20.16 -14.30
C PRO A 8 -3.34 18.74 -14.76
N ARG A 9 -2.80 17.92 -13.85
CA ARG A 9 -2.57 16.50 -14.13
C ARG A 9 -3.88 15.73 -14.01
N ARG A 10 -4.04 14.71 -14.88
CA ARG A 10 -5.15 13.78 -14.76
C ARG A 10 -4.89 12.89 -13.55
N ARG A 11 -5.80 12.93 -12.58
CA ARG A 11 -5.71 12.08 -11.38
C ARG A 11 -6.67 10.92 -11.50
N PHE A 12 -6.27 9.79 -10.94
CA PHE A 12 -7.04 8.56 -10.98
C PHE A 12 -7.63 8.24 -9.61
N THR A 13 -8.78 7.60 -9.62
CA THR A 13 -9.37 7.04 -8.41
C THR A 13 -8.87 5.61 -8.20
N ARG A 14 -9.08 5.06 -7.00
CA ARG A 14 -8.80 3.65 -6.72
C ARG A 14 -9.57 2.73 -7.68
N LYS A 15 -10.81 3.05 -7.97
CA LYS A 15 -11.64 2.29 -8.90
C LYS A 15 -11.01 2.24 -10.28
N GLU A 16 -10.52 3.35 -10.79
CA GLU A 16 -9.83 3.41 -12.06
C GLU A 16 -8.50 2.66 -12.01
N TYR A 17 -7.77 2.79 -10.93
CA TYR A 17 -6.50 2.12 -10.70
C TYR A 17 -6.67 0.58 -10.73
N TYR A 18 -7.67 0.06 -10.03
CA TYR A 18 -7.98 -1.38 -10.08
C TYR A 18 -8.45 -1.82 -11.46
N ARG A 19 -9.18 -0.97 -12.14
CA ARG A 19 -9.59 -1.26 -13.53
C ARG A 19 -8.40 -1.40 -14.46
N MET A 20 -7.36 -0.58 -14.27
CA MET A 20 -6.12 -0.71 -15.05
C MET A 20 -5.44 -2.06 -14.82
N ALA A 21 -5.49 -2.59 -13.61
CA ALA A 21 -4.97 -3.92 -13.32
C ALA A 21 -5.81 -5.01 -13.99
N GLU A 22 -7.14 -4.88 -13.96
CA GLU A 22 -8.05 -5.85 -14.58
C GLU A 22 -7.86 -5.95 -16.08
N VAL A 23 -7.64 -4.84 -16.76
CA VAL A 23 -7.50 -4.81 -18.23
C VAL A 23 -6.06 -4.94 -18.71
N GLY A 24 -5.11 -5.13 -17.80
CA GLY A 24 -3.72 -5.39 -18.14
C GLY A 24 -2.84 -4.17 -18.40
N ILE A 25 -3.32 -2.96 -18.15
CA ILE A 25 -2.48 -1.75 -18.21
C ILE A 25 -1.41 -1.83 -17.13
N LEU A 26 -1.80 -2.28 -15.93
CA LEU A 26 -0.87 -2.58 -14.84
C LEU A 26 -0.84 -4.10 -14.68
N GLY A 27 0.35 -4.69 -14.78
CA GLY A 27 0.55 -6.12 -14.66
C GLY A 27 1.21 -6.50 -13.34
N GLU A 28 1.39 -7.80 -13.12
CA GLU A 28 2.00 -8.34 -11.90
C GLU A 28 3.43 -7.86 -11.66
N ARG A 29 4.13 -7.47 -12.74
CA ARG A 29 5.50 -6.97 -12.65
C ARG A 29 5.58 -5.48 -12.35
N ASP A 30 4.47 -4.78 -12.45
CA ASP A 30 4.43 -3.35 -12.16
C ASP A 30 4.37 -3.16 -10.65
N ARG A 31 5.43 -2.59 -10.10
CA ARG A 31 5.52 -2.27 -8.68
C ARG A 31 5.14 -0.81 -8.51
N VAL A 32 3.87 -0.58 -8.27
CA VAL A 32 3.32 0.78 -8.20
C VAL A 32 2.40 0.91 -7.00
N GLU A 33 2.18 2.15 -6.60
CA GLU A 33 1.17 2.51 -5.60
C GLU A 33 0.43 3.76 -6.07
N LEU A 34 -0.75 3.98 -5.55
CA LEU A 34 -1.57 5.14 -5.90
C LEU A 34 -1.47 6.17 -4.79
N ILE A 35 -0.95 7.36 -5.11
CA ILE A 35 -0.75 8.45 -4.16
C ILE A 35 -1.39 9.72 -4.71
N ARG A 36 -2.45 10.18 -4.08
CA ARG A 36 -3.18 11.39 -4.49
C ARG A 36 -3.55 11.38 -5.98
N GLY A 37 -4.00 10.22 -6.44
CA GLY A 37 -4.42 10.02 -7.83
C GLY A 37 -3.27 9.82 -8.81
N GLU A 38 -2.03 9.84 -8.37
CA GLU A 38 -0.86 9.58 -9.21
C GLU A 38 -0.36 8.16 -9.00
N ILE A 39 -0.01 7.50 -10.10
CA ILE A 39 0.57 6.16 -10.06
C ILE A 39 2.08 6.31 -9.94
N VAL A 40 2.61 5.89 -8.80
CA VAL A 40 4.01 6.09 -8.44
C VAL A 40 4.72 4.74 -8.46
N GLU A 41 5.84 4.68 -9.16
CA GLU A 41 6.65 3.47 -9.18
C GLU A 41 7.41 3.29 -7.87
N MET A 42 7.42 2.05 -7.37
CA MET A 42 8.18 1.69 -6.19
C MET A 42 9.50 1.04 -6.61
N SER A 43 10.58 1.44 -5.98
CA SER A 43 11.88 0.81 -6.20
C SER A 43 11.87 -0.63 -5.69
N PRO A 44 12.52 -1.58 -6.41
CA PRO A 44 12.67 -2.93 -5.89
C PRO A 44 13.43 -2.92 -4.57
N PRO A 45 12.98 -3.69 -3.56
CA PRO A 45 13.66 -3.72 -2.27
C PRO A 45 15.03 -4.38 -2.39
N GLY A 46 16.06 -3.72 -1.89
CA GLY A 46 17.41 -4.29 -1.78
C GLY A 46 17.51 -5.28 -0.63
N ARG A 47 18.62 -6.01 -0.59
CA ARG A 47 18.86 -7.05 0.42
C ARG A 47 18.79 -6.51 1.84
N HIS A 48 19.40 -5.37 2.09
CA HIS A 48 19.41 -4.76 3.42
C HIS A 48 18.02 -4.30 3.86
N HIS A 49 17.27 -3.72 2.93
CA HIS A 49 15.90 -3.30 3.21
C HIS A 49 15.02 -4.50 3.56
N ARG A 50 15.11 -5.59 2.81
CA ARG A 50 14.34 -6.81 3.08
C ARG A 50 14.69 -7.41 4.45
N ALA A 51 15.97 -7.43 4.80
CA ALA A 51 16.41 -7.92 6.11
C ALA A 51 15.86 -7.05 7.24
N PHE A 52 15.88 -5.74 7.06
CA PHE A 52 15.31 -4.80 8.03
C PHE A 52 13.82 -5.02 8.22
N VAL A 53 13.06 -5.16 7.13
CA VAL A 53 11.61 -5.40 7.19
C VAL A 53 11.32 -6.73 7.90
N ASN A 54 12.07 -7.78 7.59
CA ASN A 54 11.88 -9.08 8.23
C ASN A 54 12.17 -9.04 9.73
N ASN A 55 13.22 -8.34 10.14
CA ASN A 55 13.55 -8.17 11.55
C ASN A 55 12.50 -7.37 12.28
N LEU A 56 12.05 -6.27 11.68
CA LEU A 56 11.02 -5.43 12.27
C LEU A 56 9.70 -6.20 12.40
N ASN A 57 9.32 -6.95 11.38
CA ASN A 57 8.13 -7.82 11.44
C ASN A 57 8.22 -8.81 12.60
N ARG A 58 9.36 -9.45 12.77
CA ARG A 58 9.57 -10.40 13.87
C ARG A 58 9.44 -9.74 15.23
N LEU A 59 10.07 -8.59 15.41
CA LEU A 59 10.03 -7.85 16.68
C LEU A 59 8.62 -7.38 17.01
N LEU A 60 7.92 -6.82 16.03
CA LEU A 60 6.55 -6.36 16.22
C LEU A 60 5.59 -7.52 16.51
N SER A 61 5.73 -8.63 15.78
CA SER A 61 4.86 -9.79 15.97
C SER A 61 5.01 -10.42 17.34
N ARG A 62 6.17 -10.30 17.97
CA ARG A 62 6.42 -10.81 19.32
C ARG A 62 6.03 -9.82 20.41
N GLY A 63 6.21 -8.53 20.15
CA GLY A 63 6.07 -7.49 21.17
C GLY A 63 4.70 -6.83 21.25
N LEU A 64 3.86 -6.98 20.22
CA LEU A 64 2.55 -6.36 20.17
C LEU A 64 1.48 -7.26 20.81
N PRO A 65 0.42 -6.63 21.35
CA PRO A 65 -0.71 -7.39 21.92
C PRO A 65 -1.41 -8.25 20.86
N GLU A 66 -2.16 -9.25 21.31
CA GLU A 66 -2.92 -10.13 20.41
C GLU A 66 -3.96 -9.41 19.55
N HIS A 67 -4.43 -8.26 20.00
CA HIS A 67 -5.40 -7.48 19.23
C HIS A 67 -4.74 -6.60 18.14
N ALA A 68 -3.45 -6.74 17.94
CA ALA A 68 -2.74 -6.08 16.84
C ALA A 68 -2.39 -7.10 15.76
N VAL A 69 -2.51 -6.65 14.51
CA VAL A 69 -2.14 -7.44 13.33
C VAL A 69 -1.01 -6.72 12.61
N VAL A 70 0.08 -7.42 12.34
CA VAL A 70 1.18 -6.89 11.55
C VAL A 70 0.94 -7.22 10.09
N SER A 71 0.78 -6.20 9.28
CA SER A 71 0.57 -6.34 7.83
C SER A 71 1.85 -5.96 7.11
N VAL A 72 2.35 -6.86 6.25
CA VAL A 72 3.62 -6.68 5.54
C VAL A 72 3.37 -6.53 4.06
N GLN A 73 3.77 -5.39 3.51
CA GLN A 73 3.71 -5.10 2.07
C GLN A 73 2.33 -5.33 1.44
N ASN A 74 1.28 -4.97 2.14
CA ASN A 74 -0.08 -5.05 1.64
C ASN A 74 -0.63 -3.65 1.35
N PRO A 75 -1.48 -3.52 0.33
CA PRO A 75 -2.15 -2.24 0.07
C PRO A 75 -2.98 -1.79 1.27
N LEU A 76 -2.93 -0.51 1.56
CA LEU A 76 -3.74 0.09 2.61
C LEU A 76 -4.51 1.28 2.04
N PRO A 77 -5.79 1.09 1.68
CA PRO A 77 -6.61 2.18 1.18
C PRO A 77 -6.80 3.26 2.22
N LEU A 78 -6.43 4.49 1.88
CA LEU A 78 -6.58 5.64 2.76
C LEU A 78 -7.71 6.56 2.32
N SER A 79 -7.97 6.64 1.03
CA SER A 79 -9.02 7.47 0.44
C SER A 79 -9.33 6.96 -0.96
N ASP A 80 -10.25 7.61 -1.68
CA ASP A 80 -10.62 7.22 -3.04
C ASP A 80 -9.49 7.34 -4.05
N ASP A 81 -8.46 8.12 -3.76
CA ASP A 81 -7.36 8.36 -4.68
C ASP A 81 -5.98 8.00 -4.11
N THR A 82 -5.94 7.35 -2.94
CA THR A 82 -4.67 7.04 -2.29
C THR A 82 -4.71 5.64 -1.69
N GLU A 83 -3.83 4.79 -2.20
CA GLU A 83 -3.66 3.44 -1.70
C GLU A 83 -2.18 3.08 -1.76
N PRO A 84 -1.41 3.46 -0.72
CA PRO A 84 -0.02 3.05 -0.63
C PRO A 84 0.10 1.56 -0.31
N GLN A 85 1.29 1.03 -0.54
CA GLN A 85 1.64 -0.32 -0.12
C GLN A 85 2.80 -0.22 0.89
N PRO A 86 2.50 0.08 2.16
CA PRO A 86 3.57 0.25 3.15
C PRO A 86 4.31 -1.06 3.40
N ASP A 87 5.60 -0.95 3.72
CA ASP A 87 6.40 -2.12 4.05
C ASP A 87 5.85 -2.84 5.27
N ILE A 88 5.44 -2.10 6.28
CA ILE A 88 4.78 -2.63 7.48
C ILE A 88 3.69 -1.67 7.92
N ALA A 89 2.56 -2.22 8.25
CA ALA A 89 1.47 -1.52 8.92
C ALA A 89 1.02 -2.32 10.14
N VAL A 90 0.71 -1.64 11.21
CA VAL A 90 0.13 -2.27 12.40
C VAL A 90 -1.35 -1.94 12.41
N LEU A 91 -2.16 -2.98 12.32
CA LEU A 91 -3.61 -2.85 12.22
C LEU A 91 -4.27 -3.34 13.50
N ARG A 92 -5.46 -2.80 13.77
CA ARG A 92 -6.29 -3.30 14.87
C ARG A 92 -6.97 -4.59 14.44
N SER A 93 -6.98 -5.58 15.33
CA SER A 93 -7.78 -6.76 15.10
C SER A 93 -9.27 -6.38 15.14
N ARG A 94 -10.05 -6.94 14.23
CA ARG A 94 -11.48 -6.68 14.12
C ARG A 94 -12.26 -7.98 14.22
N GLU A 95 -13.54 -7.89 14.61
CA GLU A 95 -14.43 -9.05 14.63
C GLU A 95 -14.53 -9.69 13.25
N VAL A 96 -14.63 -8.83 12.21
CA VAL A 96 -14.60 -9.28 10.83
C VAL A 96 -13.14 -9.36 10.39
N SER A 97 -12.73 -10.54 10.01
CA SER A 97 -11.35 -10.80 9.55
C SER A 97 -11.00 -9.97 8.31
N TYR A 98 -9.74 -9.59 8.19
CA TYR A 98 -9.23 -8.96 6.97
C TYR A 98 -9.24 -9.88 5.74
N ARG A 99 -9.61 -11.14 5.90
CA ARG A 99 -9.97 -12.03 4.81
C ARG A 99 -11.30 -11.66 4.18
N GLU A 100 -12.23 -11.17 4.97
CA GLU A 100 -13.61 -10.89 4.57
C GLU A 100 -13.80 -9.45 4.12
N ARG A 101 -12.95 -8.55 4.60
CA ARG A 101 -12.92 -7.17 4.14
C ARG A 101 -11.50 -6.63 4.12
N GLU A 102 -11.25 -5.67 3.24
CA GLU A 102 -9.94 -5.04 3.18
C GLU A 102 -9.72 -4.12 4.39
N ALA A 103 -8.47 -3.95 4.77
CA ALA A 103 -8.07 -2.99 5.79
C ALA A 103 -8.35 -1.56 5.30
N ARG A 104 -8.63 -0.66 6.23
CA ARG A 104 -8.93 0.74 5.96
C ARG A 104 -8.03 1.63 6.81
N ALA A 105 -8.04 2.92 6.50
CA ALA A 105 -7.24 3.90 7.26
C ALA A 105 -7.50 3.84 8.77
N GLU A 106 -8.76 3.73 9.17
CA GLU A 106 -9.15 3.68 10.59
C GLU A 106 -8.72 2.40 11.32
N ASP A 107 -8.29 1.38 10.60
CA ASP A 107 -7.78 0.15 11.20
C ASP A 107 -6.31 0.27 11.64
N ALA A 108 -5.59 1.26 11.13
CA ALA A 108 -4.20 1.49 11.50
C ALA A 108 -4.08 2.06 12.92
N TRP A 109 -3.08 1.62 13.62
CA TRP A 109 -2.73 2.18 14.93
C TRP A 109 -2.13 3.56 14.80
#